data_846eff8d09dba2d98533029c321521e0
#
_entry.id   846eff8d09dba2d98533029c321521e0
#
_cell.length_a   1.000
_cell.length_b   1.000
_cell.length_c   1.000
_cell.angle_alpha   90.00
_cell.angle_beta   90.00
_cell.angle_gamma   90.00
#
_symmetry.space_group_name_H-M   'P 1'
#
loop_
_entity.id
_entity.type
_entity.pdbx_description
1 polymer ?
#
loop_
_entity_poly.entity_id
_entity_poly.type
_entity_poly.pdbx_seq_one_letter_code
_entity_poly.pdbx_strand_id
1 'polypeptide(L)'
;MDITHASDQKINSENFAKLALDCVHKEYPNKISHTMQSDKDVMPPRELTPAFYGCYDWHSSVHGHWLLTRLAKLYPDSELAPKAIAALEISLSEENLQQESVYVSGKGRKAFERPYGIAWLLQLAAELDDWDEPLAKEWRENIRPLEEILFSRVVEWLPKLTYPVRSGQHAQTAFALGLMLDWARTANNREVESLIRNRILEFYSDDKKCPIHYEPSGADFLSPCLAEADLMRRVMSPSEFAVWLNDFLDVPNSNTTWLEPAIVSDRSDPKLAHIDGLNLSRAWMLEGIASGLPPKDLRIKALSAAAAEHQESGLIGVNSEFYEGGHWLGSFAIYLVTKRGVLIQKIK
;
A
#
# COMPACT_ATOMS: atom_id res chain seq x y z
N MET A 1 -4.84 -23.56 -15.05
CA MET A 1 -3.86 -23.00 -14.09
C MET A 1 -2.96 -24.13 -13.67
N ASP A 2 -1.68 -24.04 -13.97
CA ASP A 2 -0.72 -25.14 -13.74
C ASP A 2 -0.48 -25.31 -12.21
N ILE A 3 -0.53 -26.56 -11.74
CA ILE A 3 -0.38 -26.92 -10.33
C ILE A 3 0.99 -26.47 -9.77
N THR A 4 2.01 -26.41 -10.60
CA THR A 4 3.36 -25.91 -10.27
C THR A 4 3.36 -24.40 -9.95
N HIS A 5 2.69 -23.59 -10.72
CA HIS A 5 2.58 -22.15 -10.44
C HIS A 5 1.80 -21.82 -9.15
N ALA A 6 0.80 -22.62 -8.81
CA ALA A 6 0.03 -22.43 -7.57
C ALA A 6 0.85 -22.82 -6.32
N SER A 7 1.72 -23.86 -6.41
CA SER A 7 2.59 -24.27 -5.31
C SER A 7 3.71 -23.25 -5.06
N ASP A 8 4.32 -22.71 -6.11
CA ASP A 8 5.41 -21.73 -6.00
C ASP A 8 4.90 -20.39 -5.43
N GLN A 9 3.71 -19.94 -5.83
CA GLN A 9 3.06 -18.77 -5.24
C GLN A 9 2.72 -18.98 -3.77
N LYS A 10 2.28 -20.17 -3.36
CA LYS A 10 1.97 -20.50 -1.97
C LYS A 10 3.23 -20.46 -1.09
N ILE A 11 4.32 -21.09 -1.52
CA ILE A 11 5.60 -21.12 -0.79
C ILE A 11 6.18 -19.72 -0.62
N ASN A 12 6.13 -18.88 -1.66
CA ASN A 12 6.59 -17.50 -1.58
C ASN A 12 5.71 -16.66 -0.63
N SER A 13 4.39 -16.83 -0.65
CA SER A 13 3.47 -16.12 0.23
C SER A 13 3.72 -16.46 1.71
N GLU A 14 4.09 -17.69 2.03
CA GLU A 14 4.44 -18.13 3.38
C GLU A 14 5.70 -17.43 3.90
N ASN A 15 6.73 -17.28 3.06
CA ASN A 15 7.94 -16.54 3.44
C ASN A 15 7.65 -15.05 3.73
N PHE A 16 6.75 -14.43 2.96
CA PHE A 16 6.37 -13.03 3.17
C PHE A 16 5.56 -12.85 4.46
N ALA A 17 4.69 -13.82 4.81
CA ALA A 17 3.96 -13.82 6.08
C ALA A 17 4.90 -13.86 7.29
N LYS A 18 6.00 -14.60 7.18
CA LYS A 18 6.99 -14.69 8.26
C LYS A 18 7.61 -13.33 8.56
N LEU A 19 7.90 -12.50 7.54
CA LEU A 19 8.42 -11.14 7.76
C LEU A 19 7.47 -10.31 8.63
N ALA A 20 6.17 -10.36 8.37
CA ALA A 20 5.18 -9.64 9.18
C ALA A 20 5.04 -10.24 10.58
N LEU A 21 4.95 -11.57 10.72
CA LEU A 21 4.88 -12.25 12.02
C LEU A 21 6.10 -11.96 12.91
N ASP A 22 7.30 -11.87 12.31
CA ASP A 22 8.53 -11.57 13.02
C ASP A 22 8.61 -10.10 13.47
N CYS A 23 7.75 -9.20 12.94
CA CYS A 23 7.86 -7.77 13.23
C CYS A 23 6.63 -7.13 13.90
N VAL A 24 5.38 -7.59 13.69
CA VAL A 24 4.19 -6.87 14.20
C VAL A 24 4.17 -6.67 15.72
N HIS A 25 4.84 -7.55 16.48
CA HIS A 25 5.01 -7.44 17.92
C HIS A 25 6.46 -7.21 18.36
N LYS A 26 7.36 -6.92 17.42
CA LYS A 26 8.73 -6.54 17.72
C LYS A 26 8.82 -5.04 17.95
N GLU A 27 8.93 -4.65 19.23
CA GLU A 27 8.88 -3.25 19.63
C GLU A 27 10.11 -2.44 19.19
N TYR A 28 11.31 -3.04 19.19
CA TYR A 28 12.56 -2.35 18.89
C TYR A 28 13.39 -3.06 17.82
N PRO A 29 14.14 -2.27 16.97
CA PRO A 29 14.19 -0.81 16.92
C PRO A 29 12.88 -0.19 16.48
N ASN A 30 12.58 1.07 16.89
CA ASN A 30 11.31 1.74 16.59
C ASN A 30 11.51 3.24 16.36
N LYS A 31 10.71 3.78 15.45
CA LYS A 31 10.67 5.21 15.11
C LYS A 31 9.29 5.78 15.39
N ILE A 32 9.15 6.49 16.50
CA ILE A 32 7.94 7.25 16.82
C ILE A 32 7.95 8.57 16.04
N SER A 33 6.87 8.85 15.32
CA SER A 33 6.72 10.05 14.50
C SER A 33 5.52 10.88 14.95
N HIS A 34 5.65 11.60 16.09
CA HIS A 34 4.64 12.56 16.53
C HIS A 34 5.26 13.86 17.05
N THR A 35 4.46 14.93 17.06
CA THR A 35 4.84 16.19 17.71
C THR A 35 4.53 16.10 19.20
N MET A 36 5.54 16.14 20.05
CA MET A 36 5.40 16.17 21.49
C MET A 36 4.82 17.52 21.95
N GLN A 37 3.85 17.48 22.85
CA GLN A 37 3.26 18.66 23.49
C GLN A 37 3.76 18.85 24.92
N SER A 38 4.29 17.77 25.53
CA SER A 38 4.84 17.76 26.89
C SER A 38 5.66 16.48 27.11
N ASP A 39 6.33 16.38 28.27
CA ASP A 39 7.04 15.18 28.71
C ASP A 39 6.13 13.93 28.79
N LYS A 40 4.82 14.10 28.91
CA LYS A 40 3.84 13.01 28.93
C LYS A 40 3.69 12.29 27.59
N ASP A 41 4.21 12.87 26.51
CA ASP A 41 4.24 12.25 25.19
C ASP A 41 5.46 11.33 25.00
N VAL A 42 6.35 11.24 26.01
CA VAL A 42 7.53 10.37 25.99
C VAL A 42 7.18 9.04 26.64
N MET A 43 6.73 8.09 25.84
CA MET A 43 6.34 6.76 26.29
C MET A 43 6.87 5.69 25.32
N PRO A 44 7.04 4.43 25.75
CA PRO A 44 7.41 3.35 24.83
C PRO A 44 6.33 3.12 23.77
N PRO A 45 6.71 2.62 22.57
CA PRO A 45 5.77 2.41 21.45
C PRO A 45 4.50 1.66 21.84
N ARG A 46 4.61 0.53 22.56
CA ARG A 46 3.45 -0.27 22.99
C ARG A 46 2.45 0.45 23.90
N GLU A 47 2.87 1.50 24.60
CA GLU A 47 1.99 2.32 25.44
C GLU A 47 1.34 3.46 24.66
N LEU A 48 2.01 3.95 23.59
CA LEU A 48 1.48 4.98 22.71
C LEU A 48 0.48 4.42 21.70
N THR A 49 0.86 3.34 21.04
CA THR A 49 0.13 2.75 19.91
C THR A 49 0.02 1.22 20.09
N PRO A 50 -0.76 0.73 21.07
CA PRO A 50 -0.76 -0.67 21.48
C PRO A 50 -1.22 -1.66 20.39
N ALA A 51 -2.04 -1.20 19.44
CA ALA A 51 -2.43 -2.03 18.29
C ALA A 51 -1.31 -2.15 17.25
N PHE A 52 -0.57 -1.05 16.99
CA PHE A 52 0.39 -0.98 15.87
C PHE A 52 1.78 -0.48 16.31
N TYR A 53 2.34 -1.07 17.37
CA TYR A 53 3.64 -0.66 17.93
C TYR A 53 4.86 -1.29 17.30
N GLY A 54 4.69 -2.39 16.56
CA GLY A 54 5.79 -3.17 16.00
C GLY A 54 6.30 -2.68 14.65
N CYS A 55 7.07 -3.51 13.96
CA CYS A 55 7.56 -3.29 12.60
C CYS A 55 8.24 -1.94 12.38
N TYR A 56 9.06 -1.47 13.34
CA TYR A 56 9.86 -0.24 13.22
C TYR A 56 9.07 1.06 13.31
N ASP A 57 7.92 1.19 12.65
CA ASP A 57 7.05 2.37 12.71
C ASP A 57 5.56 2.01 12.53
N TRP A 58 4.69 2.97 12.78
CA TRP A 58 3.26 2.76 12.82
C TRP A 58 2.69 2.24 11.48
N HIS A 59 3.03 2.88 10.36
CA HIS A 59 2.48 2.48 9.07
C HIS A 59 2.99 1.11 8.61
N SER A 60 4.24 0.76 8.92
CA SER A 60 4.78 -0.56 8.61
C SER A 60 4.07 -1.64 9.42
N SER A 61 3.73 -1.36 10.70
CA SER A 61 2.90 -2.23 11.50
C SER A 61 1.52 -2.42 10.89
N VAL A 62 0.85 -1.33 10.50
CA VAL A 62 -0.49 -1.39 9.89
C VAL A 62 -0.49 -2.25 8.62
N HIS A 63 0.42 -2.02 7.67
CA HIS A 63 0.40 -2.85 6.46
C HIS A 63 0.97 -4.27 6.68
N GLY A 64 1.74 -4.50 7.75
CA GLY A 64 2.07 -5.84 8.21
C GLY A 64 0.81 -6.61 8.68
N HIS A 65 -0.07 -5.94 9.44
CA HIS A 65 -1.37 -6.51 9.84
C HIS A 65 -2.30 -6.71 8.64
N TRP A 66 -2.31 -5.78 7.67
CA TRP A 66 -3.02 -5.99 6.42
C TRP A 66 -2.53 -7.24 5.67
N LEU A 67 -1.20 -7.44 5.58
CA LEU A 67 -0.61 -8.64 4.98
C LEU A 67 -1.10 -9.91 5.67
N LEU A 68 -1.05 -9.96 7.03
CA LEU A 68 -1.50 -11.11 7.80
C LEU A 68 -2.99 -11.40 7.59
N THR A 69 -3.83 -10.36 7.60
CA THR A 69 -5.27 -10.45 7.32
C THR A 69 -5.52 -11.06 5.94
N ARG A 70 -4.83 -10.52 4.93
CA ARG A 70 -5.00 -10.99 3.55
C ARG A 70 -4.56 -12.45 3.36
N LEU A 71 -3.47 -12.86 3.96
CA LEU A 71 -2.98 -14.23 3.85
C LEU A 71 -3.88 -15.22 4.61
N ALA A 72 -4.32 -14.90 5.83
CA ALA A 72 -5.26 -15.73 6.58
C ALA A 72 -6.56 -15.93 5.80
N LYS A 73 -7.06 -14.87 5.14
CA LYS A 73 -8.24 -14.91 4.29
C LYS A 73 -8.05 -15.76 3.02
N LEU A 74 -6.94 -15.58 2.31
CA LEU A 74 -6.71 -16.24 1.01
C LEU A 74 -6.23 -17.68 1.14
N TYR A 75 -5.54 -18.01 2.22
CA TYR A 75 -4.91 -19.30 2.45
C TYR A 75 -5.25 -19.84 3.86
N PRO A 76 -6.55 -20.06 4.17
CA PRO A 76 -6.99 -20.46 5.52
C PRO A 76 -6.41 -21.82 5.96
N ASP A 77 -6.07 -22.69 5.01
CA ASP A 77 -5.49 -24.01 5.26
C ASP A 77 -3.95 -23.99 5.34
N SER A 78 -3.29 -22.83 5.31
CA SER A 78 -1.85 -22.73 5.44
C SER A 78 -1.39 -22.89 6.89
N GLU A 79 -0.17 -23.38 7.12
CA GLU A 79 0.40 -23.47 8.47
C GLU A 79 0.60 -22.11 9.16
N LEU A 80 0.58 -21.03 8.38
CA LEU A 80 0.74 -19.66 8.90
C LEU A 80 -0.59 -18.98 9.25
N ALA A 81 -1.72 -19.45 8.70
CA ALA A 81 -3.02 -18.84 8.99
C ALA A 81 -3.36 -18.82 10.50
N PRO A 82 -3.17 -19.89 11.29
CA PRO A 82 -3.41 -19.83 12.73
C PRO A 82 -2.48 -18.83 13.45
N LYS A 83 -1.23 -18.69 13.01
CA LYS A 83 -0.28 -17.74 13.59
C LYS A 83 -0.64 -16.30 13.26
N ALA A 84 -1.07 -16.05 12.02
CA ALA A 84 -1.57 -14.75 11.58
C ALA A 84 -2.82 -14.35 12.38
N ILE A 85 -3.77 -15.26 12.54
CA ILE A 85 -4.99 -15.04 13.33
C ILE A 85 -4.62 -14.71 14.79
N ALA A 86 -3.75 -15.47 15.43
CA ALA A 86 -3.33 -15.20 16.80
C ALA A 86 -2.64 -13.83 16.96
N ALA A 87 -1.84 -13.41 15.99
CA ALA A 87 -1.23 -12.08 15.99
C ALA A 87 -2.27 -10.96 15.82
N LEU A 88 -3.25 -11.16 14.94
CA LEU A 88 -4.34 -10.21 14.72
C LEU A 88 -5.25 -10.08 15.95
N GLU A 89 -5.57 -11.18 16.64
CA GLU A 89 -6.36 -11.18 17.88
C GLU A 89 -5.74 -10.31 18.97
N ILE A 90 -4.42 -10.37 19.12
CA ILE A 90 -3.68 -9.53 20.11
C ILE A 90 -3.81 -8.05 19.73
N SER A 91 -3.53 -7.70 18.48
CA SER A 91 -3.42 -6.31 18.05
C SER A 91 -4.79 -5.66 17.85
N LEU A 92 -5.74 -6.36 17.23
CA LEU A 92 -7.06 -5.82 16.87
C LEU A 92 -8.11 -6.00 17.98
N SER A 93 -7.67 -6.18 19.23
CA SER A 93 -8.57 -6.18 20.38
C SER A 93 -9.26 -4.81 20.56
N GLU A 94 -10.46 -4.80 21.12
CA GLU A 94 -11.21 -3.57 21.39
C GLU A 94 -10.39 -2.60 22.27
N GLU A 95 -9.75 -3.12 23.32
CA GLU A 95 -8.94 -2.32 24.25
C GLU A 95 -7.79 -1.59 23.55
N ASN A 96 -7.00 -2.31 22.75
CA ASN A 96 -5.86 -1.75 22.03
C ASN A 96 -6.31 -0.68 21.01
N LEU A 97 -7.36 -0.94 20.26
CA LEU A 97 -7.86 -0.01 19.24
C LEU A 97 -8.55 1.23 19.84
N GLN A 98 -9.16 1.11 21.02
CA GLN A 98 -9.65 2.28 21.78
C GLN A 98 -8.49 3.16 22.26
N GLN A 99 -7.42 2.58 22.83
CA GLN A 99 -6.23 3.34 23.24
C GLN A 99 -5.52 3.99 22.03
N GLU A 100 -5.41 3.28 20.94
CA GLU A 100 -4.89 3.81 19.66
C GLU A 100 -5.71 5.02 19.20
N SER A 101 -7.03 4.95 19.28
CA SER A 101 -7.96 6.03 18.93
C SER A 101 -7.75 7.26 19.80
N VAL A 102 -7.54 7.07 21.11
CA VAL A 102 -7.20 8.15 22.06
C VAL A 102 -5.87 8.79 21.68
N TYR A 103 -4.84 7.99 21.43
CA TYR A 103 -3.52 8.48 21.02
C TYR A 103 -3.61 9.31 19.74
N VAL A 104 -4.24 8.78 18.71
CA VAL A 104 -4.38 9.47 17.42
C VAL A 104 -5.18 10.77 17.57
N SER A 105 -6.20 10.82 18.42
CA SER A 105 -7.02 12.02 18.67
C SER A 105 -6.27 13.12 19.42
N GLY A 106 -5.11 12.84 19.97
CA GLY A 106 -4.31 13.75 20.79
C GLY A 106 -3.94 15.05 20.08
N LYS A 107 -3.69 16.08 20.87
CA LYS A 107 -3.24 17.40 20.38
C LYS A 107 -1.92 17.27 19.63
N GLY A 108 -1.79 17.98 18.50
CA GLY A 108 -0.57 17.95 17.66
C GLY A 108 -0.48 16.79 16.68
N ARG A 109 -1.49 15.88 16.63
CA ARG A 109 -1.47 14.67 15.79
C ARG A 109 -2.33 14.75 14.52
N LYS A 110 -2.80 15.94 14.12
CA LYS A 110 -3.65 16.10 12.92
C LYS A 110 -3.00 15.62 11.62
N ALA A 111 -1.68 15.68 11.52
CA ALA A 111 -0.91 15.24 10.34
C ALA A 111 -0.24 13.87 10.55
N PHE A 112 -0.51 13.20 11.70
CA PHE A 112 0.06 11.89 11.99
C PHE A 112 -0.34 10.90 10.89
N GLU A 113 0.68 10.26 10.31
CA GLU A 113 0.58 9.23 9.27
C GLU A 113 -0.15 9.62 7.96
N ARG A 114 -0.36 10.90 7.73
CA ARG A 114 -1.05 11.41 6.53
C ARG A 114 -0.07 11.65 5.37
N PRO A 115 -0.32 11.13 4.15
CA PRO A 115 -1.49 10.32 3.78
C PRO A 115 -1.27 8.81 3.84
N TYR A 116 -0.02 8.33 3.83
CA TYR A 116 0.39 6.95 3.55
C TYR A 116 -0.12 5.95 4.61
N GLY A 117 0.19 6.20 5.88
CA GLY A 117 -0.24 5.30 6.95
C GLY A 117 -1.76 5.24 7.10
N ILE A 118 -2.45 6.39 6.94
CA ILE A 118 -3.92 6.44 6.91
C ILE A 118 -4.46 5.57 5.76
N ALA A 119 -3.86 5.67 4.57
CA ALA A 119 -4.30 4.89 3.41
C ALA A 119 -4.15 3.37 3.65
N TRP A 120 -3.09 2.94 4.31
CA TRP A 120 -2.90 1.53 4.67
C TRP A 120 -3.87 1.05 5.75
N LEU A 121 -4.22 1.91 6.74
CA LEU A 121 -5.26 1.54 7.71
C LEU A 121 -6.62 1.35 7.03
N LEU A 122 -6.98 2.24 6.12
CA LEU A 122 -8.22 2.11 5.34
C LEU A 122 -8.17 0.84 4.45
N GLN A 123 -7.00 0.49 3.93
CA GLN A 123 -6.81 -0.75 3.18
C GLN A 123 -6.97 -2.00 4.08
N LEU A 124 -6.49 -1.96 5.35
CA LEU A 124 -6.73 -3.02 6.34
C LEU A 124 -8.24 -3.14 6.64
N ALA A 125 -8.93 -2.04 6.88
CA ALA A 125 -10.37 -2.02 7.11
C ALA A 125 -11.14 -2.63 5.91
N ALA A 126 -10.77 -2.28 4.67
CA ALA A 126 -11.35 -2.86 3.46
C ALA A 126 -11.10 -4.37 3.33
N GLU A 127 -9.95 -4.87 3.75
CA GLU A 127 -9.66 -6.31 3.72
C GLU A 127 -10.50 -7.07 4.74
N LEU A 128 -10.76 -6.49 5.92
CA LEU A 128 -11.66 -7.04 6.94
C LEU A 128 -13.13 -7.02 6.48
N ASP A 129 -13.60 -5.93 5.83
CA ASP A 129 -14.94 -5.84 5.27
C ASP A 129 -15.23 -6.92 4.22
N ASP A 130 -14.21 -7.32 3.46
CA ASP A 130 -14.31 -8.31 2.39
C ASP A 130 -14.00 -9.75 2.88
N TRP A 131 -13.94 -9.98 4.18
CA TRP A 131 -13.68 -11.28 4.79
C TRP A 131 -14.89 -11.77 5.60
N ASP A 132 -15.64 -12.75 5.06
CA ASP A 132 -16.88 -13.27 5.69
C ASP A 132 -16.59 -14.33 6.77
N GLU A 133 -15.85 -13.93 7.81
CA GLU A 133 -15.54 -14.74 8.98
C GLU A 133 -15.94 -14.02 10.27
N PRO A 134 -16.41 -14.71 11.32
CA PRO A 134 -16.84 -14.09 12.57
C PRO A 134 -15.76 -13.20 13.22
N LEU A 135 -14.51 -13.67 13.28
CA LEU A 135 -13.38 -12.92 13.85
C LEU A 135 -13.08 -11.64 13.03
N ALA A 136 -13.13 -11.73 11.71
CA ALA A 136 -12.93 -10.56 10.85
C ALA A 136 -14.01 -9.49 11.08
N LYS A 137 -15.26 -9.89 11.31
CA LYS A 137 -16.37 -8.99 11.65
C LYS A 137 -16.15 -8.32 13.00
N GLU A 138 -15.68 -9.05 14.01
CA GLU A 138 -15.31 -8.50 15.32
C GLU A 138 -14.18 -7.48 15.18
N TRP A 139 -13.08 -7.82 14.53
CA TRP A 139 -11.97 -6.91 14.31
C TRP A 139 -12.38 -5.68 13.47
N ARG A 140 -13.30 -5.86 12.54
CA ARG A 140 -13.86 -4.77 11.74
C ARG A 140 -14.64 -3.77 12.59
N GLU A 141 -15.42 -4.24 13.56
CA GLU A 141 -16.10 -3.36 14.52
C GLU A 141 -15.11 -2.67 15.46
N ASN A 142 -14.09 -3.39 15.94
CA ASN A 142 -13.08 -2.84 16.84
C ASN A 142 -12.26 -1.72 16.18
N ILE A 143 -11.90 -1.84 14.88
CA ILE A 143 -11.10 -0.83 14.17
C ILE A 143 -11.92 0.39 13.74
N ARG A 144 -13.25 0.30 13.70
CA ARG A 144 -14.15 1.35 13.20
C ARG A 144 -13.93 2.73 13.85
N PRO A 145 -13.79 2.88 15.18
CA PRO A 145 -13.54 4.20 15.79
C PRO A 145 -12.25 4.85 15.31
N LEU A 146 -11.17 4.08 15.17
CA LEU A 146 -9.88 4.56 14.66
C LEU A 146 -9.98 4.96 13.19
N GLU A 147 -10.65 4.14 12.38
CA GLU A 147 -10.93 4.41 10.97
C GLU A 147 -11.70 5.73 10.81
N GLU A 148 -12.77 5.95 11.57
CA GLU A 148 -13.59 7.17 11.51
C GLU A 148 -12.76 8.42 11.83
N ILE A 149 -11.91 8.38 12.86
CA ILE A 149 -11.02 9.48 13.23
C ILE A 149 -10.07 9.81 12.10
N LEU A 150 -9.39 8.81 11.55
CA LEU A 150 -8.38 9.01 10.51
C LEU A 150 -9.01 9.41 9.18
N PHE A 151 -10.13 8.80 8.85
CA PHE A 151 -10.91 9.13 7.66
C PHE A 151 -11.44 10.57 7.69
N SER A 152 -12.01 11.02 8.82
CA SER A 152 -12.49 12.42 8.96
C SER A 152 -11.39 13.43 8.66
N ARG A 153 -10.13 13.12 9.02
CA ARG A 153 -8.97 13.97 8.69
C ARG A 153 -8.68 14.04 7.20
N VAL A 154 -8.90 12.94 6.47
CA VAL A 154 -8.75 12.94 5.00
C VAL A 154 -9.83 13.83 4.38
N VAL A 155 -11.07 13.71 4.82
CA VAL A 155 -12.20 14.56 4.34
C VAL A 155 -11.96 16.03 4.62
N GLU A 156 -11.39 16.38 5.79
CA GLU A 156 -11.05 17.76 6.13
C GLU A 156 -9.84 18.32 5.37
N TRP A 157 -8.87 17.46 5.06
CA TRP A 157 -7.60 17.85 4.47
C TRP A 157 -7.64 17.90 2.94
N LEU A 158 -8.19 16.87 2.31
CA LEU A 158 -8.10 16.69 0.87
C LEU A 158 -8.67 17.89 0.07
N PRO A 159 -9.81 18.52 0.47
CA PRO A 159 -10.29 19.74 -0.21
C PRO A 159 -9.37 20.96 -0.07
N LYS A 160 -8.52 21.00 0.96
CA LYS A 160 -7.58 22.11 1.22
C LYS A 160 -6.22 21.92 0.55
N LEU A 161 -5.94 20.73 0.03
CA LEU A 161 -4.69 20.45 -0.66
C LEU A 161 -4.71 21.07 -2.05
N THR A 162 -4.01 22.19 -2.21
CA THR A 162 -3.99 22.93 -3.50
C THR A 162 -3.20 22.20 -4.58
N TYR A 163 -2.09 21.55 -4.19
CA TYR A 163 -1.20 20.83 -5.10
C TYR A 163 -0.97 19.41 -4.63
N PRO A 164 -1.06 18.39 -5.50
CA PRO A 164 -0.70 17.02 -5.13
C PRO A 164 0.81 16.89 -4.88
N VAL A 165 1.19 15.99 -3.99
CA VAL A 165 2.60 15.69 -3.72
C VAL A 165 3.05 14.58 -4.67
N ARG A 166 3.97 14.89 -5.57
CA ARG A 166 4.57 13.98 -6.57
C ARG A 166 5.97 13.55 -6.12
N SER A 167 6.05 12.82 -5.01
CA SER A 167 7.31 12.26 -4.50
C SER A 167 7.28 10.73 -4.55
N GLY A 168 8.44 10.09 -4.53
CA GLY A 168 8.55 8.64 -4.46
C GLY A 168 8.45 8.07 -3.04
N GLN A 169 7.90 8.83 -2.07
CA GLN A 169 7.89 8.47 -0.66
C GLN A 169 6.50 8.64 -0.01
N HIS A 170 6.44 8.47 1.33
CA HIS A 170 5.21 8.47 2.14
C HIS A 170 4.26 9.66 1.92
N ALA A 171 4.78 10.81 1.52
CA ALA A 171 3.95 11.98 1.24
C ALA A 171 3.19 11.91 -0.09
N GLN A 172 3.46 10.91 -0.94
CA GLN A 172 2.88 10.79 -2.27
C GLN A 172 1.36 10.72 -2.23
N THR A 173 0.72 11.60 -3.00
CA THR A 173 -0.75 11.71 -3.00
C THR A 173 -1.40 10.61 -3.85
N ALA A 174 -0.85 10.30 -5.03
CA ALA A 174 -1.49 9.40 -5.99
C ALA A 174 -1.67 7.98 -5.44
N PHE A 175 -0.62 7.37 -4.90
CA PHE A 175 -0.70 6.03 -4.30
C PHE A 175 -1.70 5.99 -3.13
N ALA A 176 -1.60 6.97 -2.22
CA ALA A 176 -2.49 7.03 -1.07
C ALA A 176 -3.98 7.15 -1.48
N LEU A 177 -4.29 8.02 -2.45
CA LEU A 177 -5.65 8.16 -2.97
C LEU A 177 -6.14 6.89 -3.68
N GLY A 178 -5.24 6.11 -4.28
CA GLY A 178 -5.58 4.80 -4.86
C GLY A 178 -6.11 3.82 -3.82
N LEU A 179 -5.40 3.67 -2.69
CA LEU A 179 -5.82 2.80 -1.57
C LEU A 179 -7.12 3.32 -0.91
N MET A 180 -7.23 4.63 -0.72
CA MET A 180 -8.43 5.26 -0.15
C MET A 180 -9.65 5.09 -1.04
N LEU A 181 -9.49 5.17 -2.37
CA LEU A 181 -10.56 4.95 -3.35
C LEU A 181 -11.03 3.48 -3.31
N ASP A 182 -10.11 2.54 -3.24
CA ASP A 182 -10.42 1.12 -3.14
C ASP A 182 -11.21 0.82 -1.85
N TRP A 183 -10.80 1.41 -0.72
CA TRP A 183 -11.55 1.32 0.54
C TRP A 183 -12.96 1.93 0.42
N ALA A 184 -13.09 3.14 -0.12
CA ALA A 184 -14.39 3.80 -0.25
C ALA A 184 -15.39 2.98 -1.08
N ARG A 185 -14.90 2.30 -2.12
CA ARG A 185 -15.69 1.38 -2.95
C ARG A 185 -16.09 0.11 -2.20
N THR A 186 -15.17 -0.50 -1.46
CA THR A 186 -15.46 -1.69 -0.64
C THR A 186 -16.48 -1.39 0.45
N ALA A 187 -16.32 -0.25 1.14
CA ALA A 187 -17.25 0.23 2.17
C ALA A 187 -18.58 0.78 1.60
N ASN A 188 -18.76 0.81 0.27
CA ASN A 188 -19.91 1.44 -0.40
C ASN A 188 -20.15 2.91 0.00
N ASN A 189 -19.10 3.63 0.37
CA ASN A 189 -19.17 5.04 0.76
C ASN A 189 -19.08 5.96 -0.47
N ARG A 190 -20.23 6.16 -1.14
CA ARG A 190 -20.32 6.91 -2.39
C ARG A 190 -19.96 8.38 -2.27
N GLU A 191 -20.21 9.00 -1.13
CA GLU A 191 -19.88 10.40 -0.90
C GLU A 191 -18.37 10.61 -0.93
N VAL A 192 -17.65 9.76 -0.23
CA VAL A 192 -16.21 9.79 -0.16
C VAL A 192 -15.55 9.35 -1.45
N GLU A 193 -16.09 8.32 -2.10
CA GLU A 193 -15.64 7.92 -3.43
C GLU A 193 -15.72 9.11 -4.39
N SER A 194 -16.85 9.86 -4.37
CA SER A 194 -17.05 11.04 -5.21
C SER A 194 -16.07 12.17 -4.86
N LEU A 195 -15.84 12.43 -3.57
CA LEU A 195 -14.86 13.42 -3.13
C LEU A 195 -13.46 13.08 -3.65
N ILE A 196 -13.01 11.84 -3.39
CA ILE A 196 -11.67 11.39 -3.82
C ILE A 196 -11.56 11.44 -5.34
N ARG A 197 -12.55 10.91 -6.07
CA ARG A 197 -12.58 10.92 -7.54
C ARG A 197 -12.47 12.32 -8.12
N ASN A 198 -13.23 13.26 -7.58
CA ASN A 198 -13.20 14.65 -8.05
C ASN A 198 -11.83 15.29 -7.83
N ARG A 199 -11.21 15.05 -6.66
CA ARG A 199 -9.86 15.57 -6.37
C ARG A 199 -8.78 14.90 -7.25
N ILE A 200 -8.92 13.62 -7.58
CA ILE A 200 -8.02 12.92 -8.51
C ILE A 200 -8.09 13.61 -9.89
N LEU A 201 -9.28 13.82 -10.41
CA LEU A 201 -9.45 14.45 -11.72
C LEU A 201 -8.94 15.91 -11.73
N GLU A 202 -9.21 16.67 -10.68
CA GLU A 202 -8.70 18.04 -10.55
C GLU A 202 -7.17 18.11 -10.50
N PHE A 203 -6.52 17.13 -9.85
CA PHE A 203 -5.07 17.12 -9.72
C PHE A 203 -4.33 16.65 -10.97
N TYR A 204 -4.91 15.69 -11.73
CA TYR A 204 -4.12 14.89 -12.65
C TYR A 204 -4.65 14.82 -14.08
N SER A 205 -5.89 15.30 -14.37
CA SER A 205 -6.44 15.16 -15.74
C SER A 205 -5.67 15.94 -16.80
N ASP A 206 -5.04 17.04 -16.42
CA ASP A 206 -4.29 17.91 -17.33
C ASP A 206 -2.78 17.62 -17.37
N ASP A 207 -2.29 16.66 -16.55
CA ASP A 207 -0.88 16.30 -16.48
C ASP A 207 -0.42 15.60 -17.77
N LYS A 208 0.76 15.97 -18.25
CA LYS A 208 1.34 15.49 -19.51
C LYS A 208 2.84 15.29 -19.38
N LYS A 209 3.40 14.38 -20.19
CA LYS A 209 4.84 14.19 -20.36
C LYS A 209 5.58 14.00 -19.03
N CYS A 210 5.08 13.09 -18.19
CA CYS A 210 5.72 12.81 -16.91
C CYS A 210 7.20 12.41 -17.12
N PRO A 211 8.15 13.07 -16.43
CA PRO A 211 9.58 12.84 -16.67
C PRO A 211 10.09 11.58 -15.99
N ILE A 212 9.58 10.40 -16.37
CA ILE A 212 9.92 9.11 -15.75
C ILE A 212 11.43 8.80 -15.78
N HIS A 213 12.17 9.42 -16.70
CA HIS A 213 13.63 9.28 -16.79
C HIS A 213 14.39 9.99 -15.64
N TYR A 214 13.73 10.80 -14.81
CA TYR A 214 14.28 11.33 -13.57
C TYR A 214 14.07 10.40 -12.37
N GLU A 215 13.30 9.33 -12.55
CA GLU A 215 13.07 8.33 -11.51
C GLU A 215 14.06 7.16 -11.61
N PRO A 216 14.51 6.62 -10.47
CA PRO A 216 14.13 7.04 -9.13
C PRO A 216 14.96 8.20 -8.60
N SER A 217 14.43 8.92 -7.60
CA SER A 217 15.22 9.67 -6.63
C SER A 217 15.86 8.70 -5.62
N GLY A 218 16.95 9.12 -4.95
CA GLY A 218 17.88 8.23 -4.25
C GLY A 218 17.31 7.25 -3.21
N ALA A 219 16.12 7.46 -2.66
CA ALA A 219 15.49 6.60 -1.66
C ALA A 219 13.98 6.42 -1.90
N ASP A 220 13.57 6.45 -3.15
CA ASP A 220 12.18 6.22 -3.54
C ASP A 220 11.80 4.75 -3.38
N PHE A 221 10.57 4.51 -2.94
CA PHE A 221 9.92 3.19 -2.93
C PHE A 221 8.61 3.17 -3.71
N LEU A 222 8.23 4.32 -4.28
CA LEU A 222 7.10 4.52 -5.19
C LEU A 222 7.58 5.30 -6.40
N SER A 223 6.99 5.04 -7.57
CA SER A 223 7.20 5.84 -8.77
C SER A 223 6.14 6.92 -8.86
N PRO A 224 6.46 8.22 -8.82
CA PRO A 224 5.48 9.28 -9.02
C PRO A 224 4.68 9.15 -10.32
N CYS A 225 5.36 8.95 -11.45
CA CYS A 225 4.70 8.84 -12.75
C CYS A 225 3.80 7.58 -12.85
N LEU A 226 4.28 6.42 -12.41
CA LEU A 226 3.48 5.20 -12.51
C LEU A 226 2.33 5.18 -11.50
N ALA A 227 2.51 5.74 -10.29
CA ALA A 227 1.44 5.83 -9.31
C ALA A 227 0.30 6.73 -9.80
N GLU A 228 0.62 7.83 -10.48
CA GLU A 228 -0.37 8.71 -11.08
C GLU A 228 -1.13 7.99 -12.20
N ALA A 229 -0.43 7.30 -13.09
CA ALA A 229 -1.08 6.53 -14.16
C ALA A 229 -1.93 5.37 -13.63
N ASP A 230 -1.45 4.64 -12.60
CA ASP A 230 -2.23 3.59 -11.92
C ASP A 230 -3.46 4.14 -11.20
N LEU A 231 -3.39 5.37 -10.69
CA LEU A 231 -4.54 6.04 -10.10
C LEU A 231 -5.57 6.46 -11.16
N MET A 232 -5.11 7.08 -12.27
CA MET A 232 -6.00 7.61 -13.31
C MET A 232 -6.83 6.51 -14.00
N ARG A 233 -6.26 5.31 -14.23
CA ARG A 233 -7.05 4.19 -14.75
C ARG A 233 -8.22 3.77 -13.86
N ARG A 234 -8.20 4.10 -12.56
CA ARG A 234 -9.25 3.76 -11.61
C ARG A 234 -10.47 4.68 -11.70
N VAL A 235 -10.33 5.84 -12.36
CA VAL A 235 -11.36 6.88 -12.43
C VAL A 235 -11.76 7.25 -13.86
N MET A 236 -11.07 6.77 -14.89
CA MET A 236 -11.37 6.93 -16.30
C MET A 236 -11.91 5.64 -16.91
N SER A 237 -12.70 5.74 -17.97
CA SER A 237 -13.00 4.59 -18.82
C SER A 237 -11.74 4.13 -19.56
N PRO A 238 -11.65 2.86 -20.01
CA PRO A 238 -10.47 2.38 -20.74
C PRO A 238 -10.10 3.22 -21.97
N SER A 239 -11.08 3.75 -22.70
CA SER A 239 -10.83 4.60 -23.88
C SER A 239 -10.31 5.98 -23.48
N GLU A 240 -10.88 6.62 -22.46
CA GLU A 240 -10.39 7.91 -21.95
C GLU A 240 -8.98 7.77 -21.38
N PHE A 241 -8.75 6.71 -20.60
CA PHE A 241 -7.44 6.42 -20.02
C PHE A 241 -6.37 6.19 -21.10
N ALA A 242 -6.69 5.47 -22.17
CA ALA A 242 -5.76 5.23 -23.28
C ALA A 242 -5.31 6.53 -23.97
N VAL A 243 -6.23 7.50 -24.11
CA VAL A 243 -5.93 8.83 -24.69
C VAL A 243 -5.09 9.65 -23.71
N TRP A 244 -5.49 9.73 -22.45
CA TRP A 244 -4.75 10.45 -21.40
C TRP A 244 -3.33 9.91 -21.24
N LEU A 245 -3.18 8.56 -21.16
CA LEU A 245 -1.88 7.92 -21.00
C LEU A 245 -0.92 8.21 -22.15
N ASN A 246 -1.44 8.34 -23.39
CA ASN A 246 -0.63 8.69 -24.56
C ASN A 246 0.03 10.08 -24.45
N ASP A 247 -0.66 11.02 -23.83
CA ASP A 247 -0.12 12.35 -23.60
C ASP A 247 0.78 12.43 -22.35
N PHE A 248 0.53 11.53 -21.38
CA PHE A 248 1.18 11.54 -20.07
C PHE A 248 2.50 10.78 -20.03
N LEU A 249 2.55 9.59 -20.65
CA LEU A 249 3.69 8.69 -20.55
C LEU A 249 4.01 8.04 -21.90
N ASP A 250 5.28 8.15 -22.30
CA ASP A 250 5.75 7.62 -23.59
C ASP A 250 6.02 6.11 -23.48
N VAL A 251 4.93 5.30 -23.54
CA VAL A 251 4.99 3.84 -23.49
C VAL A 251 5.10 3.30 -24.91
N PRO A 252 6.13 2.47 -25.24
CA PRO A 252 6.31 1.96 -26.59
C PRO A 252 5.22 0.94 -27.00
N ASN A 253 4.93 0.89 -28.29
CA ASN A 253 4.01 -0.07 -28.91
C ASN A 253 4.67 -1.39 -29.30
N SER A 254 5.81 -1.73 -28.74
CA SER A 254 6.64 -2.87 -29.09
C SER A 254 7.15 -3.61 -27.84
N ASN A 255 7.69 -4.82 -28.01
CA ASN A 255 8.29 -5.61 -26.93
C ASN A 255 9.74 -5.16 -26.60
N THR A 256 10.07 -3.89 -26.76
CA THR A 256 11.38 -3.37 -26.36
C THR A 256 11.41 -3.10 -24.86
N THR A 257 12.53 -3.36 -24.23
CA THR A 257 12.81 -2.91 -22.84
C THR A 257 12.59 -1.41 -22.80
N TRP A 258 11.64 -0.99 -21.96
CA TRP A 258 11.22 0.41 -21.89
C TRP A 258 11.63 1.07 -20.58
N LEU A 259 11.42 0.36 -19.48
CA LEU A 259 11.74 0.81 -18.13
C LEU A 259 12.49 -0.31 -17.43
N GLU A 260 13.77 -0.09 -17.16
CA GLU A 260 14.61 -1.06 -16.46
C GLU A 260 14.37 -1.04 -14.94
N PRO A 261 14.48 -2.20 -14.25
CA PRO A 261 14.49 -2.25 -12.81
C PRO A 261 15.61 -1.38 -12.21
N ALA A 262 15.31 -0.70 -11.14
CA ALA A 262 16.29 0.10 -10.41
C ALA A 262 17.25 -0.80 -9.62
N ILE A 263 18.53 -0.41 -9.57
CA ILE A 263 19.60 -1.20 -8.94
C ILE A 263 19.76 -0.79 -7.47
N VAL A 264 19.72 -1.76 -6.56
CA VAL A 264 20.06 -1.57 -5.15
C VAL A 264 21.56 -1.77 -4.97
N SER A 265 22.27 -0.71 -4.58
CA SER A 265 23.72 -0.75 -4.40
C SER A 265 24.15 -1.35 -3.06
N ASP A 266 23.33 -1.15 -2.01
CA ASP A 266 23.60 -1.66 -0.66
C ASP A 266 22.28 -1.89 0.08
N ARG A 267 21.94 -3.15 0.34
CA ARG A 267 20.73 -3.53 1.09
C ARG A 267 20.88 -3.39 2.61
N SER A 268 22.10 -3.22 3.10
CA SER A 268 22.33 -2.96 4.54
C SER A 268 22.02 -1.52 4.95
N ASP A 269 22.01 -0.59 3.99
CA ASP A 269 21.51 0.77 4.22
C ASP A 269 19.98 0.80 4.09
N PRO A 270 19.23 1.12 5.19
CA PRO A 270 17.77 1.06 5.18
C PRO A 270 17.11 2.05 4.20
N LYS A 271 17.82 3.09 3.76
CA LYS A 271 17.33 4.03 2.75
C LYS A 271 17.55 3.54 1.32
N LEU A 272 18.72 2.94 1.05
CA LEU A 272 19.01 2.38 -0.26
C LEU A 272 18.19 1.09 -0.52
N ALA A 273 17.86 0.32 0.52
CA ALA A 273 16.94 -0.83 0.44
C ALA A 273 15.52 -0.44 -0.03
N HIS A 274 15.10 0.83 0.07
CA HIS A 274 13.83 1.31 -0.48
C HIS A 274 13.67 1.01 -1.98
N ILE A 275 14.76 0.91 -2.72
CA ILE A 275 14.74 0.62 -4.16
C ILE A 275 14.20 -0.79 -4.48
N ASP A 276 14.36 -1.78 -3.59
CA ASP A 276 13.67 -3.08 -3.75
C ASP A 276 12.15 -2.89 -3.70
N GLY A 277 11.65 -2.07 -2.78
CA GLY A 277 10.23 -1.71 -2.72
C GLY A 277 9.77 -0.89 -3.93
N LEU A 278 10.62 -0.05 -4.50
CA LEU A 278 10.33 0.63 -5.75
C LEU A 278 10.10 -0.37 -6.90
N ASN A 279 10.94 -1.38 -7.03
CA ASN A 279 10.76 -2.40 -8.06
C ASN A 279 9.43 -3.15 -7.86
N LEU A 280 9.10 -3.54 -6.63
CA LEU A 280 7.79 -4.16 -6.33
C LEU A 280 6.62 -3.23 -6.67
N SER A 281 6.70 -1.96 -6.29
CA SER A 281 5.62 -0.99 -6.54
C SER A 281 5.47 -0.65 -8.02
N ARG A 282 6.57 -0.49 -8.75
CA ARG A 282 6.55 -0.35 -10.21
C ARG A 282 5.89 -1.54 -10.89
N ALA A 283 6.18 -2.76 -10.44
CA ALA A 283 5.58 -3.97 -11.00
C ALA A 283 4.04 -3.93 -10.91
N TRP A 284 3.46 -3.71 -9.73
CA TRP A 284 1.99 -3.66 -9.62
C TRP A 284 1.35 -2.45 -10.32
N MET A 285 2.04 -1.31 -10.35
CA MET A 285 1.56 -0.13 -11.06
C MET A 285 1.52 -0.38 -12.57
N LEU A 286 2.57 -0.98 -13.13
CA LEU A 286 2.63 -1.37 -14.56
C LEU A 286 1.54 -2.37 -14.92
N GLU A 287 1.30 -3.39 -14.08
CA GLU A 287 0.18 -4.34 -14.26
C GLU A 287 -1.17 -3.61 -14.18
N GLY A 288 -1.31 -2.69 -13.23
CA GLY A 288 -2.49 -1.86 -13.09
C GLY A 288 -2.77 -1.05 -14.34
N ILE A 289 -1.77 -0.32 -14.84
CA ILE A 289 -1.85 0.49 -16.06
C ILE A 289 -2.26 -0.38 -17.25
N ALA A 290 -1.61 -1.54 -17.41
CA ALA A 290 -1.94 -2.48 -18.49
C ALA A 290 -3.41 -2.95 -18.41
N SER A 291 -3.91 -3.23 -17.20
CA SER A 291 -5.29 -3.67 -16.97
C SER A 291 -6.35 -2.60 -17.26
N GLY A 292 -5.98 -1.33 -17.19
CA GLY A 292 -6.86 -0.19 -17.47
C GLY A 292 -7.01 0.15 -18.95
N LEU A 293 -6.16 -0.39 -19.81
CA LEU A 293 -6.19 -0.14 -21.24
C LEU A 293 -7.23 -1.02 -21.97
N PRO A 294 -7.72 -0.59 -23.16
CA PRO A 294 -8.51 -1.45 -24.02
C PRO A 294 -7.76 -2.77 -24.34
N PRO A 295 -8.45 -3.92 -24.43
CA PRO A 295 -7.79 -5.25 -24.54
C PRO A 295 -6.85 -5.44 -25.76
N LYS A 296 -6.96 -4.60 -26.78
CA LYS A 296 -6.13 -4.66 -28.00
C LYS A 296 -5.09 -3.54 -28.05
N ASP A 297 -4.90 -2.79 -26.99
CA ASP A 297 -3.89 -1.74 -26.95
C ASP A 297 -2.48 -2.33 -27.02
N LEU A 298 -1.68 -1.84 -27.93
CA LEU A 298 -0.35 -2.40 -28.22
C LEU A 298 0.65 -2.18 -27.06
N ARG A 299 0.42 -1.16 -26.22
CA ARG A 299 1.26 -0.83 -25.05
C ARG A 299 1.21 -1.89 -23.96
N ILE A 300 0.14 -2.70 -23.90
CA ILE A 300 -0.03 -3.76 -22.88
C ILE A 300 1.19 -4.70 -22.86
N LYS A 301 1.77 -5.01 -24.02
CA LYS A 301 2.91 -5.92 -24.09
C LYS A 301 4.16 -5.34 -23.41
N ALA A 302 4.48 -4.08 -23.70
CA ALA A 302 5.62 -3.41 -23.08
C ALA A 302 5.43 -3.23 -21.56
N LEU A 303 4.24 -2.84 -21.14
CA LEU A 303 3.88 -2.70 -19.71
C LEU A 303 4.00 -4.03 -18.97
N SER A 304 3.47 -5.12 -19.54
CA SER A 304 3.54 -6.45 -18.91
C SER A 304 4.97 -7.01 -18.87
N ALA A 305 5.78 -6.77 -19.90
CA ALA A 305 7.18 -7.18 -19.89
C ALA A 305 7.98 -6.44 -18.80
N ALA A 306 7.84 -5.11 -18.75
CA ALA A 306 8.49 -4.31 -17.71
C ALA A 306 7.99 -4.70 -16.29
N ALA A 307 6.70 -4.99 -16.11
CA ALA A 307 6.15 -5.46 -14.85
C ALA A 307 6.82 -6.76 -14.37
N ALA A 308 7.03 -7.72 -15.28
CA ALA A 308 7.67 -8.99 -14.95
C ALA A 308 9.14 -8.81 -14.53
N GLU A 309 9.91 -7.96 -15.23
CA GLU A 309 11.30 -7.66 -14.90
C GLU A 309 11.42 -6.97 -13.54
N HIS A 310 10.54 -6.00 -13.24
CA HIS A 310 10.50 -5.31 -11.95
C HIS A 310 10.06 -6.24 -10.81
N GLN A 311 9.10 -7.14 -11.05
CA GLN A 311 8.68 -8.14 -10.07
C GLN A 311 9.84 -9.07 -9.72
N GLU A 312 10.55 -9.62 -10.71
CA GLU A 312 11.70 -10.49 -10.49
C GLU A 312 12.78 -9.78 -9.66
N SER A 313 13.15 -8.57 -10.07
CA SER A 313 14.15 -7.76 -9.36
C SER A 313 13.74 -7.42 -7.93
N GLY A 314 12.50 -6.98 -7.72
CA GLY A 314 12.03 -6.57 -6.39
C GLY A 314 11.89 -7.75 -5.42
N LEU A 315 11.48 -8.93 -5.88
CA LEU A 315 11.32 -10.12 -5.04
C LEU A 315 12.66 -10.64 -4.48
N ILE A 316 13.79 -10.38 -5.13
CA ILE A 316 15.13 -10.73 -4.62
C ILE A 316 15.41 -10.06 -3.26
N GLY A 317 14.93 -8.82 -3.07
CA GLY A 317 15.11 -8.05 -1.83
C GLY A 317 14.20 -8.48 -0.68
N VAL A 318 13.18 -9.29 -0.94
CA VAL A 318 12.19 -9.69 0.08
C VAL A 318 12.71 -10.83 0.93
N ASN A 319 13.54 -10.50 1.92
CA ASN A 319 14.13 -11.44 2.86
C ASN A 319 14.30 -10.79 4.25
N SER A 320 14.72 -11.58 5.25
CA SER A 320 14.89 -11.14 6.65
C SER A 320 16.32 -10.74 7.03
N GLU A 321 17.23 -10.61 6.05
CA GLU A 321 18.65 -10.38 6.33
C GLU A 321 18.89 -9.01 6.99
N PHE A 322 18.20 -7.97 6.48
CA PHE A 322 18.34 -6.60 6.99
C PHE A 322 16.98 -6.07 7.48
N TYR A 323 16.75 -6.10 8.78
CA TYR A 323 15.45 -5.80 9.38
C TYR A 323 14.96 -4.38 9.06
N GLU A 324 15.78 -3.34 9.24
CA GLU A 324 15.35 -1.96 9.07
C GLU A 324 14.97 -1.61 7.62
N GLY A 325 15.64 -2.23 6.65
CA GLY A 325 15.35 -2.05 5.23
C GLY A 325 14.30 -3.00 4.68
N GLY A 326 14.13 -4.19 5.30
CA GLY A 326 13.37 -5.31 4.72
C GLY A 326 12.03 -5.64 5.39
N HIS A 327 11.79 -5.19 6.64
CA HIS A 327 10.61 -5.58 7.43
C HIS A 327 9.26 -5.31 6.73
N TRP A 328 9.18 -4.30 5.90
CA TRP A 328 7.98 -3.84 5.21
C TRP A 328 7.80 -4.41 3.79
N LEU A 329 8.86 -4.95 3.17
CA LEU A 329 8.83 -5.45 1.79
C LEU A 329 7.85 -6.62 1.59
N GLY A 330 7.62 -7.42 2.64
CA GLY A 330 6.63 -8.50 2.60
C GLY A 330 5.23 -8.01 2.23
N SER A 331 4.79 -6.87 2.74
CA SER A 331 3.48 -6.28 2.40
C SER A 331 3.41 -5.85 0.93
N PHE A 332 4.47 -5.27 0.41
CA PHE A 332 4.56 -4.88 -1.00
C PHE A 332 4.55 -6.12 -1.91
N ALA A 333 5.31 -7.16 -1.54
CA ALA A 333 5.31 -8.42 -2.27
C ALA A 333 3.90 -9.06 -2.31
N ILE A 334 3.20 -9.13 -1.17
CA ILE A 334 1.83 -9.67 -1.11
C ILE A 334 0.84 -8.81 -1.90
N TYR A 335 0.95 -7.48 -1.85
CA TYR A 335 0.11 -6.60 -2.66
C TYR A 335 0.26 -6.92 -4.15
N LEU A 336 1.50 -7.11 -4.61
CA LEU A 336 1.83 -7.46 -5.99
C LEU A 336 1.35 -8.87 -6.35
N VAL A 337 1.84 -9.92 -5.67
CA VAL A 337 1.61 -11.33 -6.09
C VAL A 337 0.16 -11.77 -5.95
N THR A 338 -0.60 -11.16 -5.03
CA THR A 338 -2.04 -11.41 -4.89
C THR A 338 -2.90 -10.49 -5.76
N LYS A 339 -2.27 -9.68 -6.62
CA LYS A 339 -2.94 -8.75 -7.56
C LYS A 339 -3.97 -7.84 -6.90
N ARG A 340 -3.69 -7.38 -5.65
CA ARG A 340 -4.67 -6.62 -4.86
C ARG A 340 -5.15 -5.35 -5.58
N GLY A 341 -4.25 -4.60 -6.19
CA GLY A 341 -4.56 -3.38 -6.92
C GLY A 341 -5.29 -3.56 -8.25
N VAL A 342 -5.33 -4.79 -8.80
CA VAL A 342 -5.95 -5.10 -10.11
C VAL A 342 -7.35 -5.70 -9.94
N LEU A 343 -7.57 -6.54 -8.91
CA LEU A 343 -8.80 -7.33 -8.75
C LEU A 343 -10.02 -6.51 -8.31
N ILE A 344 -9.85 -5.34 -7.70
CA ILE A 344 -10.95 -4.49 -7.23
C ILE A 344 -11.77 -3.88 -8.38
N GLN A 345 -11.30 -3.93 -9.61
CA GLN A 345 -11.97 -3.32 -10.77
C GLN A 345 -13.11 -4.13 -11.37
N LYS A 346 -13.49 -5.27 -10.82
CA LYS A 346 -14.75 -5.91 -11.21
C LYS A 346 -15.90 -5.10 -10.60
N ILE A 347 -16.18 -3.95 -11.20
CA ILE A 347 -17.42 -3.20 -10.95
C ILE A 347 -18.59 -4.16 -11.26
N LYS A 348 -19.37 -4.45 -10.22
CA LYS A 348 -20.64 -5.16 -10.36
C LYS A 348 -21.64 -4.28 -11.11
#